data_b9557f52f63e06f81b9e79ea37009011
#
_entry.id   b9557f52f63e06f81b9e79ea37009011
#
_cell.length_a   1.000
_cell.length_b   1.000
_cell.length_c   1.000
_cell.angle_alpha   90.00
_cell.angle_beta   90.00
_cell.angle_gamma   90.00
#
_symmetry.space_group_name_H-M   'P 1'
#
loop_
_entity.id
_entity.type
_entity.pdbx_description
1 polymer ?
#
loop_
_entity_poly.entity_id
_entity_poly.type
_entity_poly.pdbx_seq_one_letter_code
_entity_poly.pdbx_strand_id
1 'polypeptide(L)'
;MSSTTPTDTDRPTTPPDPTVVAPSQEDPAISGSTEIIGGDLGRYAYSSWRFWSPLPIVAIFAVGGFMLGLISKLPCTVNGWSDPGRYTHLCYTDIAPLYSLRGFADGVFPYIQNPLPGQEQLEYPVLTGLFMSLANFLNPRGDNATLWFFYVNAAMLAVCLIVAVVATAATVKRRPWDAAMVALAPGTILCATINWDLLAVALTAVAMLLWARRYPTWAGLVLGLAAAAKFYPLLLLGPLLLLCWRAAKMSAFARVVGGAAIAWLAVNVPFMVINFDGWARFYIFSSERGEDFGSIWLFLRNIGFGVPPEVLNMLATGILLILCLGIAVLTLKAARRPRFAQLAFLVVAAFLLTNKVYSPQFVLWLIPLAALARPRWRDFLIWQAGQT
;
A
#
# COMPACT_ATOMS: atom_id res chain seq x y z
N MET A 1 -57.90 12.63 25.97
CA MET A 1 -56.88 12.30 24.92
C MET A 1 -55.78 11.59 25.66
N SER A 2 -55.78 10.27 25.58
CA SER A 2 -54.82 9.39 26.28
C SER A 2 -53.60 9.21 25.36
N SER A 3 -52.45 9.65 25.83
CA SER A 3 -51.15 9.42 25.14
C SER A 3 -50.70 7.99 25.46
N THR A 4 -50.86 7.08 24.53
CA THR A 4 -50.24 5.77 24.58
C THR A 4 -48.77 5.89 24.22
N THR A 5 -47.93 5.69 25.23
CA THR A 5 -46.48 5.47 25.05
C THR A 5 -46.28 4.22 24.18
N PRO A 6 -45.44 4.24 23.11
CA PRO A 6 -45.15 3.02 22.35
C PRO A 6 -44.45 2.01 23.28
N THR A 7 -45.04 0.82 23.36
CA THR A 7 -44.47 -0.30 24.11
C THR A 7 -43.18 -0.79 23.44
N ASP A 8 -42.18 -1.11 24.23
CA ASP A 8 -40.80 -1.56 23.93
C ASP A 8 -40.72 -2.95 23.20
N THR A 9 -41.79 -3.36 22.50
CA THR A 9 -41.95 -4.69 21.89
C THR A 9 -41.51 -4.78 20.43
N ASP A 10 -41.11 -3.65 19.79
CA ASP A 10 -40.66 -3.63 18.37
C ASP A 10 -39.13 -3.61 18.18
N ARG A 11 -38.35 -3.90 19.21
CA ARG A 11 -36.93 -4.16 19.01
C ARG A 11 -36.75 -5.51 18.35
N PRO A 12 -36.04 -5.58 17.20
CA PRO A 12 -35.66 -6.88 16.64
C PRO A 12 -34.90 -7.68 17.69
N THR A 13 -35.42 -8.84 18.03
CA THR A 13 -34.92 -9.74 19.07
C THR A 13 -33.63 -10.48 18.69
N THR A 14 -33.07 -10.20 17.54
CA THR A 14 -31.74 -10.68 17.14
C THR A 14 -30.69 -9.73 17.71
N PRO A 15 -29.87 -10.18 18.67
CA PRO A 15 -28.75 -9.37 19.12
C PRO A 15 -27.89 -9.03 17.89
N PRO A 16 -27.39 -7.76 17.77
CA PRO A 16 -26.50 -7.38 16.70
C PRO A 16 -25.31 -8.34 16.68
N ASP A 17 -24.92 -8.80 15.51
CA ASP A 17 -23.76 -9.69 15.34
C ASP A 17 -22.57 -9.09 16.11
N PRO A 18 -22.08 -9.74 17.19
CA PRO A 18 -21.00 -9.21 18.02
C PRO A 18 -19.67 -9.05 17.25
N THR A 19 -19.66 -9.45 15.98
CA THR A 19 -18.48 -9.35 15.09
C THR A 19 -18.37 -8.02 14.37
N VAL A 20 -19.42 -7.19 14.35
CA VAL A 20 -19.43 -5.88 13.66
C VAL A 20 -19.67 -4.76 14.67
N VAL A 21 -18.63 -3.98 14.93
CA VAL A 21 -18.72 -2.78 15.77
C VAL A 21 -18.78 -1.56 14.84
N ALA A 22 -19.81 -0.75 14.98
CA ALA A 22 -19.91 0.50 14.23
C ALA A 22 -18.76 1.44 14.65
N PRO A 23 -18.10 2.13 13.71
CA PRO A 23 -16.99 3.04 14.03
C PRO A 23 -17.37 4.13 15.03
N SER A 24 -18.60 4.61 14.97
CA SER A 24 -19.17 5.65 15.83
C SER A 24 -19.22 5.30 17.31
N GLN A 25 -19.13 4.02 17.67
CA GLN A 25 -19.19 3.59 19.08
C GLN A 25 -17.84 3.68 19.80
N GLU A 26 -16.72 3.66 19.06
CA GLU A 26 -15.39 3.64 19.68
C GLU A 26 -14.51 4.85 19.32
N ASP A 27 -14.86 5.59 18.27
CA ASP A 27 -14.13 6.78 17.82
C ASP A 27 -14.96 8.05 18.07
N PRO A 28 -14.52 8.95 18.97
CA PRO A 28 -15.26 10.17 19.31
C PRO A 28 -15.52 11.10 18.11
N ALA A 29 -14.61 11.12 17.11
CA ALA A 29 -14.78 11.96 15.94
C ALA A 29 -15.91 11.47 15.04
N ILE A 30 -15.99 10.14 14.86
CA ILE A 30 -17.06 9.52 14.07
C ILE A 30 -18.39 9.53 14.80
N SER A 31 -18.38 9.26 16.12
CA SER A 31 -19.57 9.37 16.95
C SER A 31 -20.18 10.76 16.86
N GLY A 32 -19.36 11.82 17.07
CA GLY A 32 -19.82 13.20 16.94
C GLY A 32 -20.33 13.54 15.53
N SER A 33 -19.67 13.07 14.49
CA SER A 33 -20.12 13.28 13.10
C SER A 33 -21.45 12.56 12.80
N THR A 34 -21.64 11.35 13.31
CA THR A 34 -22.87 10.58 13.14
C THR A 34 -24.05 11.23 13.86
N GLU A 35 -23.81 11.80 15.06
CA GLU A 35 -24.82 12.56 15.79
C GLU A 35 -25.20 13.86 15.07
N ILE A 36 -24.25 14.55 14.44
CA ILE A 36 -24.52 15.77 13.66
C ILE A 36 -25.30 15.47 12.39
N ILE A 37 -24.93 14.42 11.65
CA ILE A 37 -25.53 14.09 10.34
C ILE A 37 -26.88 13.37 10.53
N GLY A 38 -26.96 12.44 11.48
CA GLY A 38 -28.12 11.56 11.68
C GLY A 38 -29.05 11.99 12.81
N GLY A 39 -28.70 12.96 13.63
CA GLY A 39 -29.45 13.35 14.83
C GLY A 39 -29.74 12.15 15.72
N ASP A 40 -30.88 12.19 16.42
CA ASP A 40 -31.33 11.07 17.28
C ASP A 40 -31.60 9.77 16.50
N LEU A 41 -31.89 9.86 15.21
CA LEU A 41 -32.08 8.69 14.33
C LEU A 41 -30.75 8.00 14.00
N GLY A 42 -29.62 8.69 14.05
CA GLY A 42 -28.30 8.10 13.84
C GLY A 42 -27.95 7.02 14.87
N ARG A 43 -28.56 7.06 16.06
CA ARG A 43 -28.42 6.02 17.10
C ARG A 43 -29.12 4.71 16.76
N TYR A 44 -30.04 4.73 15.81
CA TYR A 44 -30.86 3.59 15.40
C TYR A 44 -30.52 3.10 13.98
N ALA A 45 -29.42 3.58 13.38
CA ALA A 45 -28.98 3.14 12.09
C ALA A 45 -28.45 1.69 12.15
N TYR A 46 -29.29 0.72 11.80
CA TYR A 46 -28.90 -0.68 11.63
C TYR A 46 -28.50 -0.92 10.17
N SER A 47 -27.34 -1.47 9.94
CA SER A 47 -26.96 -1.96 8.62
C SER A 47 -27.75 -3.25 8.31
N SER A 48 -28.73 -3.19 7.39
CA SER A 48 -29.35 -4.41 6.90
C SER A 48 -28.34 -5.18 6.03
N TRP A 49 -28.23 -6.48 6.25
CA TRP A 49 -27.16 -7.39 5.75
C TRP A 49 -26.93 -7.41 4.24
N ARG A 50 -27.85 -6.95 3.41
CA ARG A 50 -27.75 -7.06 1.95
C ARG A 50 -27.16 -5.84 1.25
N PHE A 51 -27.42 -4.64 1.72
CA PHE A 51 -27.02 -3.41 1.02
C PHE A 51 -25.93 -2.63 1.78
N TRP A 52 -25.98 -2.66 3.12
CA TRP A 52 -25.08 -1.89 3.98
C TRP A 52 -24.01 -2.75 4.66
N SER A 53 -23.62 -3.87 4.03
CA SER A 53 -22.48 -4.63 4.58
C SER A 53 -21.19 -3.84 4.38
N PRO A 54 -20.24 -3.90 5.34
CA PRO A 54 -19.03 -3.08 5.30
C PRO A 54 -18.20 -3.25 4.03
N LEU A 55 -18.05 -4.48 3.54
CA LEU A 55 -17.14 -4.78 2.42
C LEU A 55 -17.54 -4.09 1.11
N PRO A 56 -18.79 -4.17 0.62
CA PRO A 56 -19.20 -3.43 -0.58
C PRO A 56 -19.07 -1.93 -0.43
N ILE A 57 -19.40 -1.37 0.72
CA ILE A 57 -19.36 0.08 0.93
C ILE A 57 -17.93 0.60 0.95
N VAL A 58 -17.00 -0.06 1.64
CA VAL A 58 -15.60 0.36 1.61
C VAL A 58 -14.98 0.17 0.21
N ALA A 59 -15.45 -0.82 -0.56
CA ALA A 59 -15.08 -0.97 -1.97
C ALA A 59 -15.60 0.21 -2.83
N ILE A 60 -16.83 0.66 -2.60
CA ILE A 60 -17.38 1.87 -3.26
C ILE A 60 -16.56 3.11 -2.86
N PHE A 61 -16.19 3.25 -1.59
CA PHE A 61 -15.29 4.33 -1.14
C PHE A 61 -13.93 4.27 -1.84
N ALA A 62 -13.37 3.06 -2.04
CA ALA A 62 -12.13 2.90 -2.79
C ALA A 62 -12.26 3.39 -4.24
N VAL A 63 -13.37 3.04 -4.91
CA VAL A 63 -13.65 3.54 -6.27
C VAL A 63 -13.80 5.06 -6.26
N GLY A 64 -14.57 5.62 -5.33
CA GLY A 64 -14.77 7.07 -5.21
C GLY A 64 -13.46 7.83 -4.95
N GLY A 65 -12.65 7.36 -4.00
CA GLY A 65 -11.33 7.94 -3.70
C GLY A 65 -10.38 7.85 -4.90
N PHE A 66 -10.37 6.70 -5.60
CA PHE A 66 -9.56 6.53 -6.80
C PHE A 66 -9.99 7.47 -7.94
N MET A 67 -11.30 7.64 -8.16
CA MET A 67 -11.83 8.58 -9.16
C MET A 67 -11.46 10.03 -8.84
N LEU A 68 -11.51 10.45 -7.58
CA LEU A 68 -11.01 11.76 -7.16
C LEU A 68 -9.51 11.92 -7.49
N GLY A 69 -8.71 10.87 -7.29
CA GLY A 69 -7.30 10.84 -7.68
C GLY A 69 -7.11 10.97 -9.20
N LEU A 70 -7.94 10.33 -10.01
CA LEU A 70 -7.89 10.47 -11.47
C LEU A 70 -8.27 11.89 -11.93
N ILE A 71 -9.23 12.52 -11.29
CA ILE A 71 -9.61 13.91 -11.58
C ILE A 71 -8.41 14.84 -11.39
N SER A 72 -7.58 14.62 -10.36
CA SER A 72 -6.36 15.41 -10.14
C SER A 72 -5.33 15.26 -11.27
N LYS A 73 -5.40 14.20 -12.09
CA LYS A 73 -4.49 13.96 -13.21
C LYS A 73 -4.95 14.57 -14.54
N LEU A 74 -6.21 15.01 -14.63
CA LEU A 74 -6.78 15.57 -15.87
C LEU A 74 -5.95 16.72 -16.49
N PRO A 75 -5.39 17.69 -15.74
CA PRO A 75 -4.57 18.73 -16.34
C PRO A 75 -3.40 18.18 -17.16
N CYS A 76 -2.76 17.10 -16.67
CA CYS A 76 -1.63 16.49 -17.35
C CYS A 76 -2.02 15.61 -18.53
N THR A 77 -3.22 15.03 -18.55
CA THR A 77 -3.69 14.23 -19.68
C THR A 77 -3.84 15.06 -20.94
N VAL A 78 -4.13 16.36 -20.80
CA VAL A 78 -4.22 17.31 -21.92
C VAL A 78 -2.83 17.81 -22.33
N ASN A 79 -1.92 18.01 -21.39
CA ASN A 79 -0.61 18.62 -21.62
C ASN A 79 0.53 17.61 -21.80
N GLY A 80 0.23 16.30 -21.91
CA GLY A 80 1.22 15.24 -22.16
C GLY A 80 2.23 15.02 -21.04
N TRP A 81 1.91 15.38 -19.79
CA TRP A 81 2.80 15.30 -18.61
C TRP A 81 4.13 16.04 -18.77
N SER A 82 4.12 17.16 -19.51
CA SER A 82 5.30 17.99 -19.72
C SER A 82 5.70 18.81 -18.49
N ASP A 83 6.98 19.13 -18.39
CA ASP A 83 7.52 20.05 -17.38
C ASP A 83 7.17 21.52 -17.74
N PRO A 84 6.95 22.40 -16.75
CA PRO A 84 6.82 22.16 -15.30
C PRO A 84 5.41 21.76 -14.87
N GLY A 85 4.45 21.66 -15.81
CA GLY A 85 3.03 21.48 -15.56
C GLY A 85 2.70 20.29 -14.67
N ARG A 86 3.39 19.16 -14.83
CA ARG A 86 3.16 17.95 -14.01
C ARG A 86 3.40 18.15 -12.52
N TYR A 87 4.29 19.07 -12.14
CA TYR A 87 4.57 19.38 -10.73
C TYR A 87 3.65 20.49 -10.21
N THR A 88 3.45 21.54 -11.00
CA THR A 88 2.67 22.72 -10.58
C THR A 88 1.17 22.45 -10.48
N HIS A 89 0.65 21.44 -11.20
CA HIS A 89 -0.76 21.03 -11.18
C HIS A 89 -1.02 19.77 -10.36
N LEU A 90 -0.05 19.28 -9.57
CA LEU A 90 -0.14 18.09 -8.73
C LEU A 90 -0.56 16.82 -9.49
N CYS A 91 -0.27 16.74 -10.79
CA CYS A 91 -0.65 15.63 -11.66
C CYS A 91 0.51 14.70 -12.06
N TYR A 92 1.65 14.78 -11.33
CA TYR A 92 2.80 13.92 -11.54
C TYR A 92 2.43 12.44 -11.54
N THR A 93 3.01 11.70 -12.48
CA THR A 93 2.96 10.25 -12.59
C THR A 93 4.22 9.74 -13.31
N ASP A 94 4.70 8.56 -12.94
CA ASP A 94 5.74 7.82 -13.66
C ASP A 94 5.14 7.01 -14.82
N ILE A 95 3.84 6.69 -14.76
CA ILE A 95 3.20 5.72 -15.67
C ILE A 95 3.29 6.17 -17.12
N ALA A 96 2.85 7.39 -17.41
CA ALA A 96 2.80 7.88 -18.79
C ALA A 96 4.21 8.10 -19.40
N PRO A 97 5.17 8.79 -18.73
CA PRO A 97 6.50 8.98 -19.26
C PRO A 97 7.28 7.69 -19.50
N LEU A 98 7.13 6.70 -18.61
CA LEU A 98 7.86 5.44 -18.72
C LEU A 98 7.37 4.55 -19.88
N TYR A 99 6.20 4.85 -20.47
CA TYR A 99 5.70 4.15 -21.65
C TYR A 99 6.70 4.20 -22.81
N SER A 100 7.23 5.38 -23.11
CA SER A 100 8.24 5.56 -24.17
C SER A 100 9.65 5.34 -23.64
N LEU A 101 9.99 5.85 -22.44
CA LEU A 101 11.34 5.81 -21.89
C LEU A 101 11.84 4.38 -21.59
N ARG A 102 10.94 3.42 -21.38
CA ARG A 102 11.26 2.00 -21.10
C ARG A 102 10.91 1.07 -22.26
N GLY A 103 10.65 1.63 -23.45
CA GLY A 103 10.48 0.89 -24.70
C GLY A 103 9.12 0.18 -24.85
N PHE A 104 8.16 0.38 -23.95
CA PHE A 104 6.83 -0.23 -24.10
C PHE A 104 6.12 0.24 -25.38
N ALA A 105 6.35 1.50 -25.80
CA ALA A 105 5.81 2.05 -27.03
C ALA A 105 6.29 1.29 -28.27
N ASP A 106 7.53 0.80 -28.24
CA ASP A 106 8.17 0.07 -29.34
C ASP A 106 8.05 -1.45 -29.18
N GLY A 107 7.26 -1.90 -28.20
CA GLY A 107 7.01 -3.32 -27.96
C GLY A 107 8.15 -4.06 -27.27
N VAL A 108 9.11 -3.36 -26.66
CA VAL A 108 10.18 -3.97 -25.88
C VAL A 108 9.58 -4.70 -24.67
N PHE A 109 9.90 -5.99 -24.53
CA PHE A 109 9.49 -6.77 -23.37
C PHE A 109 10.60 -6.67 -22.30
N PRO A 110 10.32 -6.08 -21.12
CA PRO A 110 11.31 -5.87 -20.07
C PRO A 110 11.93 -7.19 -19.59
N TYR A 111 13.17 -7.13 -19.14
CA TYR A 111 13.98 -8.26 -18.65
C TYR A 111 14.36 -9.33 -19.69
N ILE A 112 13.83 -9.29 -20.90
CA ILE A 112 14.19 -10.23 -21.98
C ILE A 112 14.92 -9.50 -23.09
N GLN A 113 14.40 -8.37 -23.52
CA GLN A 113 14.94 -7.58 -24.62
C GLN A 113 15.73 -6.37 -24.09
N ASN A 114 16.78 -6.00 -24.79
CA ASN A 114 17.49 -4.77 -24.53
C ASN A 114 16.69 -3.58 -25.09
N PRO A 115 16.67 -2.44 -24.37
CA PRO A 115 16.03 -1.23 -24.87
C PRO A 115 16.74 -0.70 -26.13
N LEU A 116 15.98 0.04 -26.93
CA LEU A 116 16.52 0.71 -28.15
C LEU A 116 17.40 1.90 -27.75
N PRO A 117 18.23 2.42 -28.68
CA PRO A 117 19.02 3.62 -28.45
C PRO A 117 18.14 4.79 -27.98
N GLY A 118 18.53 5.44 -26.88
CA GLY A 118 17.76 6.51 -26.27
C GLY A 118 16.72 6.06 -25.20
N GLN A 119 16.55 4.76 -25.02
CA GLN A 119 15.73 4.19 -23.96
C GLN A 119 16.61 3.60 -22.85
N GLU A 120 16.03 3.40 -21.67
CA GLU A 120 16.72 2.82 -20.52
C GLU A 120 16.07 1.50 -20.11
N GLN A 121 16.88 0.61 -19.51
CA GLN A 121 16.37 -0.63 -18.94
C GLN A 121 15.40 -0.34 -17.78
N LEU A 122 14.40 -1.19 -17.64
CA LEU A 122 13.39 -1.06 -16.60
C LEU A 122 13.99 -1.32 -15.21
N GLU A 123 13.91 -0.33 -14.33
CA GLU A 123 14.41 -0.34 -12.95
C GLU A 123 13.35 -0.74 -11.92
N TYR A 124 12.48 -1.65 -12.26
CA TYR A 124 11.43 -2.19 -11.38
C TYR A 124 11.62 -3.69 -11.14
N PRO A 125 11.12 -4.23 -10.01
CA PRO A 125 11.11 -5.68 -9.80
C PRO A 125 10.22 -6.39 -10.83
N VAL A 126 10.52 -7.67 -11.08
CA VAL A 126 9.95 -8.46 -12.19
C VAL A 126 8.42 -8.44 -12.23
N LEU A 127 7.73 -8.65 -11.10
CA LEU A 127 6.26 -8.71 -11.12
C LEU A 127 5.63 -7.36 -11.50
N THR A 128 6.27 -6.24 -11.13
CA THR A 128 5.83 -4.91 -11.56
C THR A 128 6.03 -4.72 -13.06
N GLY A 129 7.17 -5.13 -13.62
CA GLY A 129 7.37 -5.05 -15.07
C GLY A 129 6.41 -5.95 -15.85
N LEU A 130 6.07 -7.13 -15.32
CA LEU A 130 5.02 -8.00 -15.90
C LEU A 130 3.64 -7.34 -15.86
N PHE A 131 3.32 -6.64 -14.77
CA PHE A 131 2.09 -5.86 -14.65
C PHE A 131 2.04 -4.73 -15.68
N MET A 132 3.15 -4.02 -15.88
CA MET A 132 3.29 -2.99 -16.92
C MET A 132 3.17 -3.59 -18.34
N SER A 133 3.77 -4.77 -18.56
CA SER A 133 3.68 -5.48 -19.84
C SER A 133 2.25 -5.95 -20.14
N LEU A 134 1.51 -6.42 -19.12
CA LEU A 134 0.09 -6.74 -19.27
C LEU A 134 -0.72 -5.50 -19.64
N ALA A 135 -0.45 -4.36 -18.98
CA ALA A 135 -1.10 -3.10 -19.33
C ALA A 135 -0.77 -2.67 -20.77
N ASN A 136 0.48 -2.86 -21.23
CA ASN A 136 0.88 -2.59 -22.61
C ASN A 136 0.22 -3.53 -23.63
N PHE A 137 0.03 -4.79 -23.27
CA PHE A 137 -0.71 -5.75 -24.11
C PHE A 137 -2.18 -5.35 -24.29
N LEU A 138 -2.81 -4.83 -23.24
CA LEU A 138 -4.20 -4.35 -23.25
C LEU A 138 -4.34 -2.93 -23.83
N ASN A 139 -3.22 -2.25 -24.08
CA ASN A 139 -3.20 -0.86 -24.51
C ASN A 139 -3.62 -0.72 -25.99
N PRO A 140 -4.65 0.07 -26.32
CA PRO A 140 -4.97 0.42 -27.70
C PRO A 140 -3.79 1.14 -28.36
N ARG A 141 -3.46 0.73 -29.55
CA ARG A 141 -2.39 1.36 -30.34
C ARG A 141 -2.93 2.56 -31.09
N GLY A 142 -2.07 3.53 -31.41
CA GLY A 142 -2.42 4.74 -32.17
C GLY A 142 -1.91 6.02 -31.50
N ASP A 143 -2.37 7.17 -31.98
CA ASP A 143 -1.86 8.49 -31.59
C ASP A 143 -1.96 8.80 -30.10
N ASN A 144 -2.92 8.20 -29.39
CA ASN A 144 -3.15 8.38 -27.97
C ASN A 144 -2.63 7.20 -27.10
N ALA A 145 -1.71 6.39 -27.62
CA ALA A 145 -1.25 5.18 -26.93
C ALA A 145 -0.69 5.45 -25.52
N THR A 146 0.05 6.54 -25.32
CA THR A 146 0.56 6.96 -23.99
C THR A 146 -0.59 7.23 -23.02
N LEU A 147 -1.64 7.92 -23.45
CA LEU A 147 -2.80 8.22 -22.65
C LEU A 147 -3.57 6.95 -22.28
N TRP A 148 -3.78 6.07 -23.25
CA TRP A 148 -4.44 4.78 -23.02
C TRP A 148 -3.61 3.88 -22.11
N PHE A 149 -2.29 3.86 -22.26
CA PHE A 149 -1.41 3.14 -21.34
C PHE A 149 -1.58 3.62 -19.90
N PHE A 150 -1.68 4.94 -19.69
CA PHE A 150 -1.98 5.50 -18.37
C PHE A 150 -3.33 5.00 -17.86
N TYR A 151 -4.41 5.08 -18.63
CA TYR A 151 -5.74 4.68 -18.18
C TYR A 151 -5.89 3.18 -17.94
N VAL A 152 -5.26 2.32 -18.76
CA VAL A 152 -5.26 0.87 -18.55
C VAL A 152 -4.54 0.53 -17.23
N ASN A 153 -3.36 1.12 -17.00
CA ASN A 153 -2.66 0.96 -15.73
C ASN A 153 -3.53 1.49 -14.56
N ALA A 154 -4.15 2.64 -14.71
CA ALA A 154 -5.04 3.20 -13.68
C ALA A 154 -6.21 2.27 -13.36
N ALA A 155 -6.85 1.68 -14.36
CA ALA A 155 -7.91 0.68 -14.15
C ALA A 155 -7.42 -0.56 -13.39
N MET A 156 -6.24 -1.08 -13.74
CA MET A 156 -5.62 -2.20 -13.04
C MET A 156 -5.24 -1.84 -11.60
N LEU A 157 -4.73 -0.63 -11.37
CA LEU A 157 -4.40 -0.11 -10.03
C LEU A 157 -5.66 0.15 -9.19
N ALA A 158 -6.78 0.55 -9.80
CA ALA A 158 -8.07 0.65 -9.10
C ALA A 158 -8.51 -0.70 -8.53
N VAL A 159 -8.35 -1.79 -9.31
CA VAL A 159 -8.60 -3.16 -8.82
C VAL A 159 -7.67 -3.48 -7.65
N CYS A 160 -6.38 -3.14 -7.73
CA CYS A 160 -5.43 -3.33 -6.64
C CYS A 160 -5.87 -2.57 -5.37
N LEU A 161 -6.34 -1.32 -5.50
CA LEU A 161 -6.84 -0.54 -4.36
C LEU A 161 -8.07 -1.20 -3.73
N ILE A 162 -9.05 -1.62 -4.53
CA ILE A 162 -10.23 -2.34 -4.03
C ILE A 162 -9.81 -3.60 -3.27
N VAL A 163 -8.88 -4.39 -3.81
CA VAL A 163 -8.36 -5.60 -3.14
C VAL A 163 -7.68 -5.23 -1.81
N ALA A 164 -6.85 -4.19 -1.79
CA ALA A 164 -6.17 -3.74 -0.56
C ALA A 164 -7.18 -3.31 0.52
N VAL A 165 -8.19 -2.52 0.16
CA VAL A 165 -9.25 -2.04 1.06
C VAL A 165 -10.08 -3.19 1.60
N VAL A 166 -10.57 -4.08 0.73
CA VAL A 166 -11.39 -5.24 1.12
C VAL A 166 -10.58 -6.22 1.98
N ALA A 167 -9.33 -6.50 1.63
CA ALA A 167 -8.45 -7.35 2.44
C ALA A 167 -8.18 -6.74 3.82
N THR A 168 -7.98 -5.42 3.90
CA THR A 168 -7.81 -4.70 5.17
C THR A 168 -9.08 -4.79 6.02
N ALA A 169 -10.25 -4.54 5.45
CA ALA A 169 -11.54 -4.68 6.14
C ALA A 169 -11.76 -6.11 6.65
N ALA A 170 -11.46 -7.11 5.83
CA ALA A 170 -11.63 -8.51 6.18
C ALA A 170 -10.60 -9.00 7.23
N THR A 171 -9.48 -8.30 7.41
CA THR A 171 -8.45 -8.68 8.40
C THR A 171 -8.95 -8.48 9.82
N VAL A 172 -9.71 -7.41 10.10
CA VAL A 172 -10.23 -7.10 11.43
C VAL A 172 -11.76 -7.23 11.41
N LYS A 173 -12.27 -8.42 11.72
CA LYS A 173 -13.72 -8.73 11.67
C LYS A 173 -14.59 -7.79 12.50
N ARG A 174 -14.10 -7.31 13.65
CA ARG A 174 -14.86 -6.43 14.56
C ARG A 174 -14.89 -4.97 14.14
N ARG A 175 -13.96 -4.55 13.24
CA ARG A 175 -13.81 -3.15 12.82
C ARG A 175 -13.57 -3.03 11.31
N PRO A 176 -14.44 -3.59 10.47
CA PRO A 176 -14.24 -3.59 9.01
C PRO A 176 -14.27 -2.17 8.42
N TRP A 177 -14.96 -1.23 9.05
CA TRP A 177 -15.08 0.16 8.63
C TRP A 177 -13.76 0.95 8.72
N ASP A 178 -12.79 0.49 9.52
CA ASP A 178 -11.47 1.13 9.58
C ASP A 178 -10.76 1.13 8.20
N ALA A 179 -11.15 0.23 7.30
CA ALA A 179 -10.65 0.21 5.93
C ALA A 179 -11.07 1.44 5.09
N ALA A 180 -12.08 2.21 5.54
CA ALA A 180 -12.39 3.51 4.95
C ALA A 180 -11.21 4.49 5.07
N MET A 181 -10.35 4.35 6.10
CA MET A 181 -9.09 5.09 6.20
C MET A 181 -8.20 4.83 4.98
N VAL A 182 -8.14 3.59 4.49
CA VAL A 182 -7.34 3.24 3.31
C VAL A 182 -7.95 3.81 2.03
N ALA A 183 -9.28 3.68 1.90
CA ALA A 183 -10.02 4.09 0.71
C ALA A 183 -10.01 5.61 0.50
N LEU A 184 -10.14 6.38 1.59
CA LEU A 184 -10.36 7.84 1.56
C LEU A 184 -9.16 8.64 2.07
N ALA A 185 -8.01 8.00 2.32
CA ALA A 185 -6.81 8.73 2.71
C ALA A 185 -6.41 9.75 1.63
N PRO A 186 -6.11 11.01 1.98
CA PRO A 186 -5.53 11.96 1.05
C PRO A 186 -4.33 11.40 0.29
N GLY A 187 -3.42 10.70 0.98
CA GLY A 187 -2.29 10.02 0.34
C GLY A 187 -2.71 8.94 -0.66
N THR A 188 -3.81 8.21 -0.43
CA THR A 188 -4.35 7.26 -1.42
C THR A 188 -4.88 8.01 -2.64
N ILE A 189 -5.69 9.06 -2.42
CA ILE A 189 -6.29 9.85 -3.50
C ILE A 189 -5.20 10.45 -4.40
N LEU A 190 -4.19 11.07 -3.84
CA LEU A 190 -3.16 11.79 -4.60
C LEU A 190 -2.09 10.88 -5.21
N CYS A 191 -1.76 9.75 -4.53
CA CYS A 191 -0.60 8.93 -4.89
C CYS A 191 -0.94 7.61 -5.59
N ALA A 192 -2.22 7.20 -5.65
CA ALA A 192 -2.64 5.91 -6.21
C ALA A 192 -2.19 5.66 -7.65
N THR A 193 -2.05 6.71 -8.45
CA THR A 193 -1.68 6.67 -9.86
C THR A 193 -0.32 7.31 -10.17
N ILE A 194 0.52 7.53 -9.15
CA ILE A 194 1.88 8.02 -9.37
C ILE A 194 2.72 6.88 -9.96
N ASN A 195 2.61 5.67 -9.40
CA ASN A 195 3.44 4.52 -9.71
C ASN A 195 2.64 3.22 -9.46
N TRP A 196 3.26 2.06 -9.64
CA TRP A 196 2.65 0.72 -9.50
C TRP A 196 2.64 0.17 -8.06
N ASP A 197 2.86 0.99 -7.06
CA ASP A 197 2.99 0.58 -5.65
C ASP A 197 1.74 -0.11 -5.11
N LEU A 198 0.55 0.24 -5.60
CA LEU A 198 -0.71 -0.41 -5.20
C LEU A 198 -0.72 -1.92 -5.46
N LEU A 199 0.03 -2.44 -6.44
CA LEU A 199 0.17 -3.88 -6.66
C LEU A 199 0.77 -4.55 -5.42
N ALA A 200 1.91 -4.05 -4.95
CA ALA A 200 2.57 -4.59 -3.76
C ALA A 200 1.74 -4.36 -2.49
N VAL A 201 1.04 -3.22 -2.39
CA VAL A 201 0.13 -2.91 -1.27
C VAL A 201 -1.04 -3.89 -1.21
N ALA A 202 -1.68 -4.18 -2.35
CA ALA A 202 -2.77 -5.14 -2.44
C ALA A 202 -2.32 -6.55 -2.01
N LEU A 203 -1.21 -7.02 -2.57
CA LEU A 203 -0.64 -8.32 -2.22
C LEU A 203 -0.24 -8.39 -0.74
N THR A 204 0.36 -7.32 -0.20
CA THR A 204 0.70 -7.26 1.24
C THR A 204 -0.56 -7.31 2.11
N ALA A 205 -1.61 -6.58 1.76
CA ALA A 205 -2.88 -6.61 2.51
C ALA A 205 -3.51 -8.00 2.49
N VAL A 206 -3.49 -8.70 1.33
CA VAL A 206 -3.95 -10.09 1.21
C VAL A 206 -3.09 -11.04 2.03
N ALA A 207 -1.76 -10.88 2.01
CA ALA A 207 -0.86 -11.70 2.84
C ALA A 207 -1.15 -11.52 4.34
N MET A 208 -1.41 -10.29 4.79
CA MET A 208 -1.81 -10.01 6.18
C MET A 208 -3.16 -10.62 6.54
N LEU A 209 -4.14 -10.58 5.63
CA LEU A 209 -5.43 -11.24 5.78
C LEU A 209 -5.26 -12.75 5.94
N LEU A 210 -4.49 -13.39 5.06
CA LEU A 210 -4.25 -14.84 5.10
C LEU A 210 -3.51 -15.25 6.39
N TRP A 211 -2.55 -14.46 6.83
CA TRP A 211 -1.91 -14.65 8.12
C TRP A 211 -2.91 -14.55 9.29
N ALA A 212 -3.76 -13.53 9.30
CA ALA A 212 -4.81 -13.35 10.31
C ALA A 212 -5.82 -14.52 10.32
N ARG A 213 -6.06 -15.12 9.15
CA ARG A 213 -6.91 -16.32 8.97
C ARG A 213 -6.18 -17.65 9.27
N ARG A 214 -4.92 -17.59 9.72
CA ARG A 214 -4.09 -18.77 10.07
C ARG A 214 -3.72 -19.66 8.87
N TYR A 215 -3.56 -19.09 7.69
CA TYR A 215 -3.06 -19.74 6.48
C TYR A 215 -1.60 -19.32 6.19
N PRO A 216 -0.60 -19.79 6.99
CA PRO A 216 0.77 -19.26 6.91
C PRO A 216 1.45 -19.55 5.56
N THR A 217 1.24 -20.69 4.94
CA THR A 217 1.80 -21.02 3.62
C THR A 217 1.29 -20.07 2.53
N TRP A 218 -0.03 -19.87 2.47
CA TRP A 218 -0.65 -18.96 1.52
C TRP A 218 -0.27 -17.49 1.78
N ALA A 219 -0.19 -17.11 3.06
CA ALA A 219 0.32 -15.79 3.43
C ALA A 219 1.76 -15.59 2.93
N GLY A 220 2.59 -16.63 3.02
CA GLY A 220 3.94 -16.63 2.49
C GLY A 220 3.98 -16.51 0.97
N LEU A 221 3.22 -17.33 0.25
CA LEU A 221 3.15 -17.28 -1.23
C LEU A 221 2.79 -15.86 -1.71
N VAL A 222 1.74 -15.27 -1.15
CA VAL A 222 1.32 -13.91 -1.53
C VAL A 222 2.34 -12.85 -1.10
N LEU A 223 3.01 -13.03 0.05
CA LEU A 223 4.08 -12.13 0.48
C LEU A 223 5.29 -12.19 -0.46
N GLY A 224 5.61 -13.38 -0.97
CA GLY A 224 6.67 -13.56 -1.99
C GLY A 224 6.34 -12.87 -3.30
N LEU A 225 5.07 -12.94 -3.76
CA LEU A 225 4.60 -12.16 -4.91
C LEU A 225 4.68 -10.66 -4.63
N ALA A 226 4.27 -10.22 -3.44
CA ALA A 226 4.39 -8.81 -3.04
C ALA A 226 5.85 -8.34 -3.08
N ALA A 227 6.80 -9.18 -2.62
CA ALA A 227 8.23 -8.91 -2.66
C ALA A 227 8.79 -8.89 -4.11
N ALA A 228 8.23 -9.70 -5.01
CA ALA A 228 8.57 -9.67 -6.43
C ALA A 228 8.00 -8.43 -7.16
N ALA A 229 7.03 -7.74 -6.57
CA ALA A 229 6.50 -6.46 -7.06
C ALA A 229 7.23 -5.24 -6.47
N LYS A 230 7.60 -5.29 -5.19
CA LYS A 230 8.32 -4.23 -4.47
C LYS A 230 9.07 -4.84 -3.28
N PHE A 231 10.21 -4.28 -2.90
CA PHE A 231 11.06 -4.89 -1.87
C PHE A 231 10.48 -4.84 -0.45
N TYR A 232 9.74 -3.77 -0.09
CA TYR A 232 9.31 -3.51 1.30
C TYR A 232 8.53 -4.65 1.99
N PRO A 233 7.75 -5.50 1.30
CA PRO A 233 7.02 -6.59 1.95
C PRO A 233 7.93 -7.61 2.64
N LEU A 234 9.19 -7.76 2.22
CA LEU A 234 10.18 -8.61 2.89
C LEU A 234 10.48 -8.16 4.32
N LEU A 235 10.37 -6.86 4.59
CA LEU A 235 10.57 -6.31 5.94
C LEU A 235 9.58 -6.90 6.96
N LEU A 236 8.41 -7.35 6.51
CA LEU A 236 7.38 -7.95 7.37
C LEU A 236 7.82 -9.31 7.95
N LEU A 237 8.80 -9.97 7.34
CA LEU A 237 9.35 -11.24 7.86
C LEU A 237 10.04 -11.06 9.22
N GLY A 238 10.68 -9.91 9.47
CA GLY A 238 11.31 -9.61 10.77
C GLY A 238 10.30 -9.65 11.93
N PRO A 239 9.23 -8.84 11.90
CA PRO A 239 8.15 -8.92 12.87
C PRO A 239 7.52 -10.31 13.01
N LEU A 240 7.31 -11.03 11.91
CA LEU A 240 6.78 -12.40 11.95
C LEU A 240 7.71 -13.35 12.67
N LEU A 241 9.03 -13.29 12.40
CA LEU A 241 10.03 -14.08 13.09
C LEU A 241 9.95 -13.87 14.61
N LEU A 242 9.99 -12.61 15.06
CA LEU A 242 9.98 -12.27 16.48
C LEU A 242 8.68 -12.68 17.18
N LEU A 243 7.54 -12.51 16.53
CA LEU A 243 6.26 -12.93 17.07
C LEU A 243 6.12 -14.45 17.14
N CYS A 244 6.58 -15.17 16.12
CA CYS A 244 6.60 -16.63 16.10
C CYS A 244 7.57 -17.20 17.12
N TRP A 245 8.73 -16.59 17.28
CA TRP A 245 9.69 -16.95 18.33
C TRP A 245 9.06 -16.80 19.70
N ARG A 246 8.53 -15.61 20.01
CA ARG A 246 7.89 -15.34 21.31
C ARG A 246 6.68 -16.26 21.58
N ALA A 247 6.01 -16.75 20.55
CA ALA A 247 4.85 -17.62 20.64
C ALA A 247 5.19 -19.13 20.56
N ALA A 248 6.48 -19.50 20.41
CA ALA A 248 6.94 -20.87 20.15
C ALA A 248 6.26 -21.52 18.92
N LYS A 249 6.04 -20.72 17.85
CA LYS A 249 5.36 -21.15 16.60
C LYS A 249 6.26 -21.05 15.38
N MET A 250 7.53 -21.47 15.51
CA MET A 250 8.51 -21.38 14.43
C MET A 250 8.12 -22.16 13.18
N SER A 251 7.35 -23.24 13.31
CA SER A 251 6.83 -23.98 12.15
C SER A 251 5.90 -23.13 11.27
N ALA A 252 5.14 -22.21 11.85
CA ALA A 252 4.32 -21.28 11.08
C ALA A 252 5.19 -20.25 10.35
N PHE A 253 6.25 -19.73 10.99
CA PHE A 253 7.23 -18.85 10.35
C PHE A 253 7.94 -19.55 9.18
N ALA A 254 8.42 -20.78 9.38
CA ALA A 254 9.06 -21.57 8.31
C ALA A 254 8.14 -21.77 7.09
N ARG A 255 6.84 -22.00 7.31
CA ARG A 255 5.85 -22.08 6.22
C ARG A 255 5.66 -20.76 5.48
N VAL A 256 5.69 -19.62 6.19
CA VAL A 256 5.64 -18.30 5.54
C VAL A 256 6.88 -18.09 4.69
N VAL A 257 8.08 -18.33 5.24
CA VAL A 257 9.34 -18.15 4.51
C VAL A 257 9.41 -19.08 3.31
N GLY A 258 9.06 -20.36 3.48
CA GLY A 258 9.05 -21.33 2.38
C GLY A 258 8.09 -20.92 1.26
N GLY A 259 6.86 -20.50 1.61
CA GLY A 259 5.91 -19.97 0.62
C GLY A 259 6.43 -18.73 -0.09
N ALA A 260 7.01 -17.78 0.67
CA ALA A 260 7.56 -16.56 0.10
C ALA A 260 8.74 -16.83 -0.85
N ALA A 261 9.63 -17.73 -0.46
CA ALA A 261 10.75 -18.13 -1.30
C ALA A 261 10.28 -18.81 -2.60
N ILE A 262 9.33 -19.75 -2.51
CA ILE A 262 8.79 -20.43 -3.69
C ILE A 262 8.16 -19.41 -4.66
N ALA A 263 7.31 -18.52 -4.19
CA ALA A 263 6.64 -17.55 -5.05
C ALA A 263 7.63 -16.55 -5.66
N TRP A 264 8.57 -16.05 -4.85
CA TRP A 264 9.58 -15.11 -5.33
C TRP A 264 10.50 -15.76 -6.38
N LEU A 265 10.98 -16.98 -6.12
CA LEU A 265 11.83 -17.72 -7.07
C LEU A 265 11.07 -18.04 -8.36
N ALA A 266 9.82 -18.48 -8.28
CA ALA A 266 9.00 -18.77 -9.46
C ALA A 266 8.86 -17.57 -10.40
N VAL A 267 8.76 -16.34 -9.83
CA VAL A 267 8.68 -15.11 -10.62
C VAL A 267 10.04 -14.67 -11.15
N ASN A 268 11.10 -14.76 -10.35
CA ASN A 268 12.39 -14.12 -10.69
C ASN A 268 13.34 -15.04 -11.46
N VAL A 269 13.41 -16.35 -11.13
CA VAL A 269 14.39 -17.27 -11.71
C VAL A 269 14.31 -17.34 -13.24
N PRO A 270 13.14 -17.39 -13.91
CA PRO A 270 13.07 -17.40 -15.35
C PRO A 270 13.80 -16.22 -15.99
N PHE A 271 13.63 -15.02 -15.44
CA PHE A 271 14.27 -13.80 -15.95
C PHE A 271 15.75 -13.70 -15.59
N MET A 272 16.15 -14.21 -14.41
CA MET A 272 17.56 -14.34 -14.05
C MET A 272 18.33 -15.23 -15.03
N VAL A 273 17.70 -16.31 -15.50
CA VAL A 273 18.33 -17.25 -16.46
C VAL A 273 18.37 -16.68 -17.88
N ILE A 274 17.31 -15.97 -18.28
CA ILE A 274 17.21 -15.43 -19.65
C ILE A 274 18.13 -14.21 -19.83
N ASN A 275 18.09 -13.25 -18.89
CA ASN A 275 18.88 -12.01 -18.96
C ASN A 275 19.15 -11.51 -17.54
N PHE A 276 20.30 -11.91 -16.99
CA PHE A 276 20.68 -11.57 -15.63
C PHE A 276 20.84 -10.05 -15.44
N ASP A 277 21.43 -9.35 -16.38
CA ASP A 277 21.68 -7.90 -16.29
C ASP A 277 20.36 -7.12 -16.30
N GLY A 278 19.41 -7.50 -17.14
CA GLY A 278 18.07 -6.93 -17.17
C GLY A 278 17.32 -7.16 -15.86
N TRP A 279 17.43 -8.37 -15.29
CA TRP A 279 16.84 -8.68 -13.97
C TRP A 279 17.54 -7.93 -12.83
N ALA A 280 18.87 -7.85 -12.84
CA ALA A 280 19.66 -7.22 -11.79
C ALA A 280 19.53 -5.69 -11.78
N ARG A 281 19.06 -5.06 -12.86
CA ARG A 281 18.98 -3.61 -13.02
C ARG A 281 18.28 -2.90 -11.85
N PHE A 282 17.20 -3.47 -11.34
CA PHE A 282 16.49 -2.93 -10.16
C PHE A 282 17.41 -2.81 -8.94
N TYR A 283 18.20 -3.84 -8.67
CA TYR A 283 19.07 -3.90 -7.48
C TYR A 283 20.28 -2.96 -7.66
N ILE A 284 20.88 -2.96 -8.85
CA ILE A 284 21.99 -2.08 -9.19
C ILE A 284 21.56 -0.63 -9.09
N PHE A 285 20.48 -0.25 -9.77
CA PHE A 285 19.92 1.11 -9.71
C PHE A 285 19.62 1.55 -8.28
N SER A 286 19.02 0.68 -7.48
CA SER A 286 18.69 0.98 -6.07
C SER A 286 19.93 1.18 -5.21
N SER A 287 21.04 0.49 -5.50
CA SER A 287 22.29 0.61 -4.74
C SER A 287 23.09 1.87 -5.13
N GLU A 288 23.12 2.21 -6.40
CA GLU A 288 23.87 3.34 -6.96
C GLU A 288 23.17 4.68 -6.76
N ARG A 289 21.84 4.69 -6.63
CA ARG A 289 21.05 5.92 -6.44
C ARG A 289 21.47 6.67 -5.18
N GLY A 290 21.74 7.95 -5.30
CA GLY A 290 21.99 8.87 -4.19
C GLY A 290 20.71 9.25 -3.45
N GLU A 291 20.84 10.27 -2.60
CA GLU A 291 19.70 10.88 -1.92
C GLU A 291 18.81 11.65 -2.90
N ASP A 292 17.48 11.53 -2.69
CA ASP A 292 16.50 12.12 -3.58
C ASP A 292 15.31 12.68 -2.80
N PHE A 293 14.34 13.21 -3.53
CA PHE A 293 13.19 13.94 -3.00
C PHE A 293 12.53 13.26 -1.80
N GLY A 294 12.11 14.10 -0.84
CA GLY A 294 11.41 13.68 0.38
C GLY A 294 12.30 13.01 1.43
N SER A 295 13.56 12.67 1.14
CA SER A 295 14.45 12.05 2.13
C SER A 295 15.05 13.06 3.10
N ILE A 296 15.26 12.63 4.35
CA ILE A 296 16.01 13.41 5.35
C ILE A 296 17.44 13.69 4.87
N TRP A 297 18.01 12.80 4.07
CA TRP A 297 19.36 12.93 3.55
C TRP A 297 19.50 14.09 2.55
N LEU A 298 18.53 14.25 1.65
CA LEU A 298 18.50 15.40 0.75
C LEU A 298 18.33 16.72 1.52
N PHE A 299 17.50 16.73 2.56
CA PHE A 299 17.36 17.88 3.44
C PHE A 299 18.69 18.22 4.10
N LEU A 300 19.39 17.23 4.69
CA LEU A 300 20.70 17.42 5.31
C LEU A 300 21.74 17.96 4.32
N ARG A 301 21.78 17.43 3.09
CA ARG A 301 22.66 17.94 2.03
C ARG A 301 22.38 19.41 1.74
N ASN A 302 21.11 19.79 1.62
CA ASN A 302 20.71 21.16 1.28
C ASN A 302 21.06 22.18 2.38
N ILE A 303 21.21 21.76 3.63
CA ILE A 303 21.68 22.60 4.74
C ILE A 303 23.20 22.44 5.01
N GLY A 304 23.95 21.82 4.09
CA GLY A 304 25.42 21.75 4.14
C GLY A 304 26.00 20.48 4.78
N PHE A 305 25.17 19.49 5.15
CA PHE A 305 25.61 18.21 5.73
C PHE A 305 25.50 17.04 4.73
N GLY A 306 26.00 17.26 3.50
CA GLY A 306 26.08 16.20 2.50
C GLY A 306 27.16 15.14 2.82
N VAL A 307 26.87 13.88 2.51
CA VAL A 307 27.82 12.78 2.64
C VAL A 307 27.95 12.03 1.31
N PRO A 308 29.12 11.40 1.03
CA PRO A 308 29.30 10.54 -0.15
C PRO A 308 28.27 9.38 -0.19
N PRO A 309 27.88 8.90 -1.38
CA PRO A 309 26.88 7.83 -1.53
C PRO A 309 27.20 6.55 -0.75
N GLU A 310 28.46 6.16 -0.67
CA GLU A 310 28.89 4.96 0.08
C GLU A 310 28.64 5.14 1.58
N VAL A 311 29.00 6.30 2.12
CA VAL A 311 28.77 6.66 3.52
C VAL A 311 27.28 6.75 3.79
N LEU A 312 26.52 7.34 2.86
CA LEU A 312 25.08 7.42 2.94
C LEU A 312 24.41 6.05 3.07
N ASN A 313 24.80 5.09 2.22
CA ASN A 313 24.30 3.72 2.28
C ASN A 313 24.59 3.05 3.62
N MET A 314 25.80 3.23 4.13
CA MET A 314 26.23 2.69 5.43
C MET A 314 25.42 3.30 6.59
N LEU A 315 25.27 4.62 6.61
CA LEU A 315 24.50 5.33 7.65
C LEU A 315 23.02 4.96 7.62
N ALA A 316 22.39 4.99 6.45
CA ALA A 316 20.99 4.62 6.28
C ALA A 316 20.70 3.19 6.75
N THR A 317 21.57 2.25 6.36
CA THR A 317 21.47 0.85 6.78
C THR A 317 21.73 0.69 8.27
N GLY A 318 22.77 1.35 8.81
CA GLY A 318 23.13 1.27 10.23
C GLY A 318 21.99 1.80 11.14
N ILE A 319 21.41 2.96 10.79
CA ILE A 319 20.27 3.52 11.53
C ILE A 319 19.05 2.60 11.43
N LEU A 320 18.75 2.07 10.25
CA LEU A 320 17.66 1.10 10.08
C LEU A 320 17.86 -0.12 10.99
N LEU A 321 19.07 -0.69 11.04
CA LEU A 321 19.37 -1.84 11.90
C LEU A 321 19.19 -1.51 13.39
N ILE A 322 19.61 -0.32 13.83
CA ILE A 322 19.39 0.14 15.21
C ILE A 322 17.89 0.24 15.52
N LEU A 323 17.11 0.82 14.64
CA LEU A 323 15.65 0.92 14.79
C LEU A 323 15.00 -0.47 14.81
N CYS A 324 15.42 -1.38 13.92
CA CYS A 324 14.94 -2.76 13.91
C CYS A 324 15.30 -3.50 15.20
N LEU A 325 16.50 -3.28 15.75
CA LEU A 325 16.90 -3.82 17.06
C LEU A 325 15.99 -3.28 18.18
N GLY A 326 15.69 -1.97 18.17
CA GLY A 326 14.73 -1.37 19.11
C GLY A 326 13.34 -2.00 19.01
N ILE A 327 12.85 -2.23 17.80
CA ILE A 327 11.57 -2.93 17.54
C ILE A 327 11.63 -4.38 18.04
N ALA A 328 12.76 -5.06 17.87
CA ALA A 328 12.97 -6.41 18.37
C ALA A 328 12.93 -6.46 19.90
N VAL A 329 13.64 -5.56 20.56
CA VAL A 329 13.63 -5.42 22.03
C VAL A 329 12.20 -5.13 22.52
N LEU A 330 11.51 -4.19 21.89
CA LEU A 330 10.10 -3.91 22.20
C LEU A 330 9.24 -5.18 22.04
N THR A 331 9.39 -5.90 20.93
CA THR A 331 8.61 -7.11 20.67
C THR A 331 8.83 -8.19 21.72
N LEU A 332 10.08 -8.38 22.16
CA LEU A 332 10.45 -9.45 23.08
C LEU A 332 10.16 -9.09 24.54
N LYS A 333 10.35 -7.82 24.95
CA LYS A 333 10.26 -7.38 26.35
C LYS A 333 8.91 -6.76 26.75
N ALA A 334 8.06 -6.35 25.78
CA ALA A 334 6.77 -5.75 26.13
C ALA A 334 5.89 -6.70 26.96
N ALA A 335 5.26 -6.21 28.04
CA ALA A 335 4.42 -7.01 28.92
C ALA A 335 3.26 -7.65 28.15
N ARG A 336 2.61 -6.89 27.26
CA ARG A 336 1.60 -7.40 26.31
C ARG A 336 2.25 -7.59 24.93
N ARG A 337 2.02 -8.76 24.32
CA ARG A 337 2.52 -9.06 22.98
C ARG A 337 1.96 -8.05 21.96
N PRO A 338 2.81 -7.28 21.25
CA PRO A 338 2.35 -6.39 20.20
C PRO A 338 1.64 -7.16 19.09
N ARG A 339 0.71 -6.50 18.40
CA ARG A 339 0.04 -7.07 17.23
C ARG A 339 0.96 -7.01 16.01
N PHE A 340 0.82 -7.97 15.10
CA PHE A 340 1.63 -8.01 13.88
C PHE A 340 1.56 -6.70 13.08
N ALA A 341 0.36 -6.14 12.89
CA ALA A 341 0.19 -4.88 12.16
C ALA A 341 0.94 -3.69 12.79
N GLN A 342 1.05 -3.64 14.12
CA GLN A 342 1.82 -2.58 14.81
C GLN A 342 3.31 -2.67 14.51
N LEU A 343 3.85 -3.88 14.53
CA LEU A 343 5.27 -4.10 14.24
C LEU A 343 5.58 -3.94 12.75
N ALA A 344 4.67 -4.38 11.88
CA ALA A 344 4.77 -4.16 10.44
C ALA A 344 4.78 -2.67 10.10
N PHE A 345 3.89 -1.88 10.71
CA PHE A 345 3.90 -0.43 10.56
C PHE A 345 5.22 0.18 11.02
N LEU A 346 5.72 -0.20 12.20
CA LEU A 346 6.96 0.35 12.75
C LEU A 346 8.18 0.03 11.88
N VAL A 347 8.31 -1.20 11.38
CA VAL A 347 9.47 -1.59 10.56
C VAL A 347 9.45 -0.92 9.19
N VAL A 348 8.27 -0.81 8.56
CA VAL A 348 8.15 -0.11 7.28
C VAL A 348 8.36 1.40 7.46
N ALA A 349 7.84 1.99 8.53
CA ALA A 349 8.09 3.40 8.86
C ALA A 349 9.58 3.66 9.13
N ALA A 350 10.26 2.79 9.91
CA ALA A 350 11.69 2.88 10.14
C ALA A 350 12.48 2.84 8.82
N PHE A 351 12.12 1.91 7.92
CA PHE A 351 12.73 1.82 6.59
C PHE A 351 12.55 3.11 5.79
N LEU A 352 11.33 3.64 5.74
CA LEU A 352 11.03 4.85 4.97
C LEU A 352 11.73 6.09 5.51
N LEU A 353 11.82 6.24 6.84
CA LEU A 353 12.50 7.36 7.49
C LEU A 353 14.02 7.33 7.29
N THR A 354 14.61 6.15 7.15
CA THR A 354 16.06 5.98 6.94
C THR A 354 16.45 5.88 5.48
N ASN A 355 15.48 5.67 4.58
CA ASN A 355 15.75 5.47 3.16
C ASN A 355 16.28 6.75 2.49
N LYS A 356 17.13 6.56 1.47
CA LYS A 356 17.71 7.64 0.66
C LYS A 356 16.69 8.40 -0.20
N VAL A 357 15.53 7.81 -0.41
CA VAL A 357 14.46 8.34 -1.25
C VAL A 357 13.15 8.16 -0.51
N TYR A 358 12.34 9.19 -0.45
CA TYR A 358 10.98 9.13 0.04
C TYR A 358 10.02 9.67 -1.04
N SER A 359 9.77 8.84 -2.04
CA SER A 359 8.81 9.21 -3.10
C SER A 359 7.38 9.28 -2.53
N PRO A 360 6.54 10.23 -3.00
CA PRO A 360 5.19 10.45 -2.41
C PRO A 360 4.33 9.19 -2.34
N GLN A 361 4.41 8.30 -3.34
CA GLN A 361 3.66 7.05 -3.37
C GLN A 361 4.04 6.04 -2.27
N PHE A 362 5.18 6.19 -1.61
CA PHE A 362 5.57 5.28 -0.51
C PHE A 362 4.65 5.41 0.71
N VAL A 363 3.91 6.50 0.84
CA VAL A 363 2.87 6.64 1.86
C VAL A 363 1.82 5.51 1.76
N LEU A 364 1.56 5.00 0.55
CA LEU A 364 0.61 3.90 0.31
C LEU A 364 0.99 2.61 1.04
N TRP A 365 2.28 2.38 1.30
CA TRP A 365 2.75 1.20 2.05
C TRP A 365 2.34 1.25 3.52
N LEU A 366 2.29 2.46 4.08
CA LEU A 366 1.95 2.69 5.48
C LEU A 366 0.45 2.78 5.74
N ILE A 367 -0.34 3.26 4.79
CA ILE A 367 -1.77 3.54 4.99
C ILE A 367 -2.56 2.32 5.49
N PRO A 368 -2.52 1.13 4.83
CA PRO A 368 -3.22 -0.06 5.34
C PRO A 368 -2.65 -0.55 6.68
N LEU A 369 -1.33 -0.43 6.85
CA LEU A 369 -0.67 -0.83 8.09
C LEU A 369 -1.08 0.08 9.25
N ALA A 370 -1.21 1.40 9.03
CA ALA A 370 -1.69 2.36 10.01
C ALA A 370 -3.14 2.08 10.43
N ALA A 371 -4.03 1.84 9.45
CA ALA A 371 -5.42 1.48 9.70
C ALA A 371 -5.54 0.21 10.56
N LEU A 372 -4.68 -0.80 10.34
CA LEU A 372 -4.65 -2.02 11.14
C LEU A 372 -3.94 -1.86 12.48
N ALA A 373 -2.90 -1.01 12.56
CA ALA A 373 -2.08 -0.83 13.75
C ALA A 373 -2.73 0.08 14.78
N ARG A 374 -3.29 1.22 14.35
CA ARG A 374 -3.87 2.25 15.21
C ARG A 374 -5.06 2.90 14.51
N PRO A 375 -6.24 2.27 14.53
CA PRO A 375 -7.43 2.76 13.85
C PRO A 375 -8.08 3.93 14.62
N ARG A 376 -7.43 5.09 14.62
CA ARG A 376 -7.92 6.34 15.19
C ARG A 376 -7.91 7.43 14.12
N TRP A 377 -9.07 7.85 13.68
CA TRP A 377 -9.25 8.81 12.61
C TRP A 377 -8.52 10.14 12.88
N ARG A 378 -8.58 10.67 14.09
CA ARG A 378 -7.87 11.92 14.43
C ARG A 378 -6.37 11.81 14.16
N ASP A 379 -5.72 10.79 14.74
CA ASP A 379 -4.28 10.60 14.63
C ASP A 379 -3.88 10.33 13.16
N PHE A 380 -4.72 9.57 12.47
CA PHE A 380 -4.55 9.25 11.06
C PHE A 380 -4.66 10.48 10.16
N LEU A 381 -5.67 11.33 10.35
CA LEU A 381 -5.86 12.54 9.55
C LEU A 381 -4.78 13.58 9.82
N ILE A 382 -4.31 13.74 11.06
CA ILE A 382 -3.16 14.60 11.38
C ILE A 382 -1.92 14.12 10.62
N TRP A 383 -1.65 12.82 10.64
CA TRP A 383 -0.54 12.26 9.86
C TRP A 383 -0.71 12.48 8.36
N GLN A 384 -1.90 12.24 7.81
CA GLN A 384 -2.17 12.44 6.39
C GLN A 384 -2.03 13.91 5.97
N ALA A 385 -2.47 14.86 6.79
CA ALA A 385 -2.28 16.30 6.53
C ALA A 385 -0.78 16.71 6.49
N GLY A 386 0.07 16.01 7.26
CA GLY A 386 1.51 16.22 7.18
C GLY A 386 2.19 15.54 6.00
N GLN A 387 1.47 14.64 5.29
CA GLN A 387 1.99 13.92 4.11
C GLN A 387 1.58 14.57 2.78
N THR A 388 0.53 15.38 2.78
CA THR A 388 -0.01 16.10 1.60
C THR A 388 0.45 17.54 1.56
#